data_20c6e25018ebe62ccaf7ba247d465fba
#
_entry.id   20c6e25018ebe62ccaf7ba247d465fba
#
_cell.length_a   1.000
_cell.length_b   1.000
_cell.length_c   1.000
_cell.angle_alpha   90.00
_cell.angle_beta   90.00
_cell.angle_gamma   90.00
#
_symmetry.space_group_name_H-M   'P 1'
#
loop_
_entity.id
_entity.type
_entity.pdbx_description
1 polymer ?
#
loop_
_entity_poly.entity_id
_entity_poly.type
_entity_poly.pdbx_seq_one_letter_code
_entity_poly.pdbx_strand_id
1 'polypeptide(L)'
;MLRIEFTIEPFIEGRPGPHVMSAVEAVRAFGIDVEFGPFGSLCTVPAAQVGDVSNAIVAAAFANGATHLNLDITLVDGSASTDTPGAPA
;
A
#
# COMPACT_ATOMS: atom_id res chain seq x y z
N MET A 1 0.05 -10.46 -9.42
CA MET A 1 0.46 -9.54 -8.34
C MET A 1 -0.20 -8.19 -8.50
N LEU A 2 -0.44 -7.55 -7.41
CA LEU A 2 -1.00 -6.20 -7.39
C LEU A 2 -0.06 -5.30 -6.63
N ARG A 3 0.03 -4.06 -7.07
CA ARG A 3 0.83 -3.05 -6.40
C ARG A 3 -0.10 -2.13 -5.62
N ILE A 4 0.23 -1.91 -4.36
CA ILE A 4 -0.50 -1.01 -3.50
C ILE A 4 0.41 0.17 -3.18
N GLU A 5 -0.03 1.37 -3.55
CA GLU A 5 0.64 2.60 -3.16
C GLU A 5 -0.27 3.32 -2.19
N PHE A 6 0.29 3.78 -1.09
CA PHE A 6 -0.54 4.46 -0.11
C PHE A 6 0.17 5.66 0.48
N THR A 7 -0.61 6.71 0.70
CA THR A 7 -0.15 7.93 1.37
C THR A 7 -1.09 8.20 2.51
N ILE A 8 -0.52 8.60 3.63
CA ILE A 8 -1.27 8.77 4.87
C ILE A 8 -0.99 10.15 5.43
N GLU A 9 -2.04 10.89 5.71
CA GLU A 9 -1.92 12.22 6.27
C GLU A 9 -2.31 12.21 7.73
N PRO A 10 -1.74 13.09 8.55
CA PRO A 10 -0.93 14.24 8.16
C PRO A 10 0.47 13.82 7.73
N PHE A 11 1.00 14.54 6.75
CA PHE A 11 2.35 14.31 6.26
C PHE A 11 3.33 15.11 7.11
N ILE A 12 4.30 14.42 7.68
CA ILE A 12 5.31 15.05 8.50
C ILE A 12 6.63 14.96 7.76
N GLU A 13 7.13 16.11 7.36
CA GLU A 13 8.36 16.16 6.59
C GLU A 13 9.53 15.69 7.44
N GLY A 14 10.37 14.87 6.85
CA GLY A 14 11.58 14.47 7.51
C GLY A 14 11.49 13.17 8.27
N ARG A 15 10.30 12.75 8.66
CA ARG A 15 10.16 11.44 9.29
C ARG A 15 8.69 11.02 9.34
N PRO A 16 8.46 9.72 9.23
CA PRO A 16 7.10 9.22 9.32
C PRO A 16 6.61 9.25 10.76
N GLY A 17 5.35 9.57 10.92
CA GLY A 17 4.71 9.51 12.23
C GLY A 17 4.17 8.11 12.51
N PRO A 18 3.58 7.92 13.70
CA PRO A 18 3.05 6.61 14.09
C PRO A 18 1.94 6.12 13.17
N HIS A 19 1.18 7.01 12.57
CA HIS A 19 0.12 6.62 11.64
C HIS A 19 0.69 5.96 10.38
N VAL A 20 1.87 6.40 9.94
CA VAL A 20 2.54 5.80 8.79
C VAL A 20 3.26 4.53 9.20
N MET A 21 4.01 4.59 10.28
CA MET A 21 4.80 3.42 10.69
C MET A 21 3.92 2.24 11.08
N SER A 22 2.78 2.50 11.71
CA SER A 22 1.88 1.43 12.09
C SER A 22 1.32 0.73 10.85
N ALA A 23 1.00 1.50 9.81
CA ALA A 23 0.51 0.92 8.57
C ALA A 23 1.58 0.08 7.91
N VAL A 24 2.82 0.57 7.89
CA VAL A 24 3.94 -0.17 7.30
C VAL A 24 4.18 -1.48 8.06
N GLU A 25 4.15 -1.42 9.39
CA GLU A 25 4.34 -2.62 10.19
C GLU A 25 3.21 -3.62 9.97
N ALA A 26 1.99 -3.13 9.78
CA ALA A 26 0.86 -4.00 9.52
C ALA A 26 1.06 -4.77 8.20
N VAL A 27 1.61 -4.12 7.19
CA VAL A 27 1.91 -4.78 5.92
C VAL A 27 3.03 -5.80 6.10
N ARG A 28 4.07 -5.42 6.82
CA ARG A 28 5.21 -6.30 7.06
C ARG A 28 4.82 -7.56 7.82
N ALA A 29 3.79 -7.47 8.63
CA ALA A 29 3.29 -8.64 9.36
C ALA A 29 2.80 -9.74 8.44
N PHE A 30 2.48 -9.41 7.19
CA PHE A 30 2.11 -10.41 6.18
C PHE A 30 3.32 -11.00 5.47
N GLY A 31 4.53 -10.60 5.85
CA GLY A 31 5.75 -11.03 5.16
C GLY A 31 6.00 -10.27 3.88
N ILE A 32 5.44 -9.09 3.75
CA ILE A 32 5.52 -8.28 2.53
C ILE A 32 6.43 -7.10 2.79
N ASP A 33 7.37 -6.88 1.87
CA ASP A 33 8.26 -5.73 1.96
C ASP A 33 7.54 -4.46 1.56
N VAL A 34 7.90 -3.37 2.23
CA VAL A 34 7.36 -2.06 1.91
C VAL A 34 8.51 -1.14 1.53
N GLU A 35 8.36 -0.46 0.41
CA GLU A 35 9.30 0.55 -0.02
C GLU A 35 8.78 1.91 0.40
N PHE A 36 9.61 2.66 1.11
CA PHE A 36 9.28 4.04 1.42
C PHE A 36 9.74 4.93 0.29
N GLY A 37 8.84 5.75 -0.20
CA GLY A 37 9.20 6.78 -1.16
C GLY A 37 9.02 8.14 -0.53
N PRO A 38 9.50 9.18 -1.19
CA PRO A 38 9.35 10.55 -0.66
C PRO A 38 7.89 10.99 -0.60
N PHE A 39 7.03 10.37 -1.37
CA PHE A 39 5.63 10.79 -1.45
C PHE A 39 4.65 9.70 -1.01
N GLY A 40 5.14 8.56 -0.61
CA GLY A 40 4.25 7.49 -0.20
C GLY A 40 4.98 6.19 -0.02
N SER A 41 4.22 5.16 0.28
CA SER A 41 4.73 3.82 0.49
C SER A 41 4.19 2.89 -0.58
N LEU A 42 4.95 1.85 -0.89
CA LEU A 42 4.65 0.98 -2.00
C LEU A 42 4.91 -0.47 -1.60
N CYS A 43 3.99 -1.35 -1.91
CA CYS A 43 4.24 -2.78 -1.75
C CYS A 43 3.56 -3.54 -2.88
N THR A 44 4.04 -4.78 -3.10
CA THR A 44 3.48 -5.66 -4.11
C THR A 44 2.96 -6.89 -3.41
N VAL A 45 1.73 -7.26 -3.68
CA VAL A 45 1.06 -8.33 -2.97
C VAL A 45 0.37 -9.30 -3.93
N PRO A 46 0.24 -10.57 -3.54
CA PRO A 46 -0.57 -11.50 -4.30
C PRO A 46 -2.04 -11.07 -4.26
N ALA A 47 -2.74 -11.33 -5.35
CA ALA A 47 -4.16 -10.95 -5.43
C ALA A 47 -4.98 -11.52 -4.28
N ALA A 48 -4.64 -12.71 -3.82
CA ALA A 48 -5.39 -13.34 -2.73
C ALA A 48 -5.26 -12.60 -1.41
N GLN A 49 -4.23 -11.77 -1.26
CA GLN A 49 -3.98 -11.07 0.00
C GLN A 49 -4.32 -9.59 -0.07
N VAL A 50 -4.67 -9.08 -1.23
CA VAL A 50 -4.82 -7.62 -1.39
C VAL A 50 -5.91 -7.06 -0.47
N GLY A 51 -6.99 -7.79 -0.28
CA GLY A 51 -8.07 -7.33 0.59
C GLY A 51 -7.63 -7.23 2.04
N ASP A 52 -6.96 -8.27 2.52
CA ASP A 52 -6.52 -8.30 3.91
C ASP A 52 -5.43 -7.27 4.17
N VAL A 53 -4.50 -7.11 3.24
CA VAL A 53 -3.44 -6.13 3.38
C VAL A 53 -4.01 -4.71 3.37
N SER A 54 -4.93 -4.44 2.46
CA SER A 54 -5.58 -3.12 2.39
C SER A 54 -6.32 -2.81 3.68
N ASN A 55 -7.06 -3.78 4.19
CA ASN A 55 -7.78 -3.59 5.44
C ASN A 55 -6.82 -3.28 6.59
N ALA A 56 -5.70 -3.99 6.65
CA ALA A 56 -4.72 -3.78 7.70
C ALA A 56 -4.11 -2.37 7.63
N ILE A 57 -3.85 -1.88 6.42
CA ILE A 57 -3.33 -0.52 6.23
C ILE A 57 -4.34 0.49 6.77
N VAL A 58 -5.58 0.36 6.37
CA VAL A 58 -6.64 1.30 6.78
C VAL A 58 -6.81 1.29 8.30
N ALA A 59 -6.92 0.10 8.87
CA ALA A 59 -7.15 -0.01 10.30
C ALA A 59 -5.99 0.55 11.11
N ALA A 60 -4.75 0.21 10.73
CA ALA A 60 -3.59 0.67 11.48
C ALA A 60 -3.41 2.18 11.37
N ALA A 61 -3.62 2.74 10.18
CA ALA A 61 -3.42 4.16 9.96
C ALA A 61 -4.38 4.98 10.82
N PHE A 62 -5.67 4.66 10.76
CA PHE A 62 -6.65 5.47 11.47
C PHE A 62 -6.64 5.23 12.97
N ALA A 63 -6.20 4.06 13.41
CA ALA A 63 -6.04 3.82 14.85
C ALA A 63 -4.87 4.60 15.43
N ASN A 64 -3.99 5.11 14.60
CA ASN A 64 -2.77 5.76 15.05
C ASN A 64 -2.63 7.21 14.60
N GLY A 65 -3.75 7.85 14.32
CA GLY A 65 -3.76 9.29 14.12
C GLY A 65 -3.90 9.78 12.70
N ALA A 66 -4.14 8.89 11.75
CA ALA A 66 -4.35 9.33 10.38
C ALA A 66 -5.65 10.10 10.25
N THR A 67 -5.63 11.14 9.43
CA THR A 67 -6.82 11.91 9.12
C THR A 67 -7.27 11.67 7.69
N HIS A 68 -6.38 11.14 6.86
CA HIS A 68 -6.67 10.92 5.45
C HIS A 68 -5.76 9.82 4.92
N LEU A 69 -6.30 8.95 4.10
CA LEU A 69 -5.56 7.86 3.49
C LEU A 69 -5.93 7.75 2.04
N ASN A 70 -4.93 7.75 1.17
CA ASN A 70 -5.11 7.40 -0.23
C ASN A 70 -4.52 6.02 -0.46
N LEU A 71 -5.26 5.17 -1.12
CA LEU A 71 -4.86 3.80 -1.41
C LEU A 71 -5.10 3.56 -2.89
N ASP A 72 -4.03 3.26 -3.60
CA ASP A 72 -4.10 3.04 -5.05
C ASP A 72 -3.62 1.63 -5.34
N ILE A 73 -4.45 0.84 -6.00
CA ILE A 73 -4.17 -0.57 -6.26
C ILE A 73 -4.15 -0.79 -7.77
N THR A 74 -3.04 -1.32 -8.26
CA THR A 74 -2.82 -1.50 -9.68
C THR A 74 -2.35 -2.92 -9.97
N LEU A 75 -2.86 -3.51 -11.03
CA LEU A 75 -2.39 -4.80 -11.48
C LEU A 75 -1.01 -4.64 -12.11
N VAL A 76 -0.06 -5.44 -11.65
CA VAL A 76 1.32 -5.39 -12.15
C VAL A 76 1.82 -6.76 -12.51
N ASP A 77 0.97 -7.60 -13.00
CA ASP A 77 1.36 -8.90 -13.46
C ASP A 77 2.15 -8.75 -14.74
N GLY A 78 3.43 -8.94 -14.65
CA GLY A 78 4.30 -8.71 -15.77
C GLY A 78 4.03 -9.57 -16.96
N SER A 79 3.51 -10.73 -16.76
CA SER A 79 3.27 -11.61 -17.87
C SER A 79 2.17 -11.07 -18.73
N ALA A 80 1.47 -10.32 -18.21
CA ALA A 80 0.40 -9.86 -18.94
C ALA A 80 0.68 -8.65 -19.66
N SER A 81 0.92 -8.73 -19.49
CA SER A 81 0.62 -8.07 -19.92
C SER A 81 0.67 -7.51 -20.83
N THR A 82 0.82 -7.74 -20.89
CA THR A 82 0.76 -7.42 -21.56
C THR A 82 0.23 -7.28 -22.35
N ASP A 83 0.02 -7.50 -22.51
CA ASP A 83 -0.52 -7.47 -23.14
C ASP A 83 -1.38 -7.21 -23.47
N THR A 84 -1.72 -7.37 -23.39
CA THR A 84 -2.71 -7.20 -23.74
C THR A 84 -3.28 -6.27 -23.67
N PRO A 85 -3.29 -5.82 -24.04
CA PRO A 85 -3.80 -4.83 -23.90
C PRO A 85 -4.97 -4.78 -23.74
N GLY A 86 -5.18 -4.68 -23.72
CA GLY A 86 -6.15 -4.48 -23.49
C GLY A 86 -6.90 -5.08 -22.94
N ALA A 87 -6.66 -5.69 -22.87
CA ALA A 87 -7.33 -6.28 -22.29
C ALA A 87 -7.88 -5.88 -21.41
N PRO A 88 -8.25 -5.55 -21.26
CA PRO A 88 -8.83 -5.05 -20.62
C PRO A 88 -9.07 -4.99 -19.96
N ALA A 89 -9.00 -4.96 -19.93
CA ALA A 89 -9.31 -4.86 -19.30
C ALA A 89 -9.58 -4.84 -18.96
#